data_d1229df5af898341d83753afa98368a8
#
_entry.id   d1229df5af898341d83753afa98368a8
#
_cell.length_a   1.000
_cell.length_b   1.000
_cell.length_c   1.000
_cell.angle_alpha   90.00
_cell.angle_beta   90.00
_cell.angle_gamma   90.00
#
_symmetry.space_group_name_H-M   'P 1'
#
loop_
_entity.id
_entity.type
_entity.pdbx_description
1 polymer ?
#
loop_
_entity_poly.entity_id
_entity_poly.type
_entity_poly.pdbx_seq_one_letter_code
_entity_poly.pdbx_strand_id
1 'polypeptide(L)'
;MPARSARVPEDQLADRLHSAAIHLLRWLRREDAATGLSAPRLSALSVIVFGGGPITLGQLAAAEQVRPPTMTRLVNGLEADGLVTRETDAGDARITRIQATPEGRALLQAGRARRVAALARPLAVLSAQEQAVLARAATLIEALAENARTPAGPGIRSAPRGATRRSRPR
;
A
#
# COMPACT_ATOMS: atom_id res chain seq x y z
N MET A 1 -24.73 -14.17 -32.22
CA MET A 1 -23.28 -13.97 -32.23
C MET A 1 -22.94 -13.08 -31.04
N PRO A 2 -22.23 -13.55 -29.98
CA PRO A 2 -21.78 -12.66 -28.92
C PRO A 2 -20.69 -11.74 -29.48
N ALA A 3 -20.90 -10.43 -29.35
CA ALA A 3 -19.92 -9.42 -29.73
C ALA A 3 -18.61 -9.71 -28.99
N ARG A 4 -17.51 -9.98 -29.71
CA ARG A 4 -16.16 -10.00 -29.16
C ARG A 4 -15.93 -8.66 -28.49
N SER A 5 -15.95 -8.61 -27.16
CA SER A 5 -15.53 -7.44 -26.40
C SER A 5 -14.13 -7.07 -26.88
N ALA A 6 -14.00 -5.93 -27.53
CA ALA A 6 -12.73 -5.46 -28.03
C ALA A 6 -11.80 -5.30 -26.80
N ARG A 7 -10.64 -5.94 -26.84
CA ARG A 7 -9.64 -5.83 -25.77
C ARG A 7 -9.15 -4.38 -25.72
N VAL A 8 -9.30 -3.75 -24.56
CA VAL A 8 -8.75 -2.41 -24.33
C VAL A 8 -7.23 -2.55 -24.26
N PRO A 9 -6.46 -1.70 -24.96
CA PRO A 9 -5.00 -1.69 -24.85
C PRO A 9 -4.56 -1.54 -23.38
N GLU A 10 -3.52 -2.27 -22.99
CA GLU A 10 -3.07 -2.35 -21.59
C GLU A 10 -2.63 -0.98 -21.05
N ASP A 11 -1.96 -0.18 -21.85
CA ASP A 11 -1.54 1.19 -21.52
C ASP A 11 -2.72 2.13 -21.26
N GLN A 12 -3.74 2.06 -22.11
CA GLN A 12 -4.97 2.85 -21.96
C GLN A 12 -5.74 2.44 -20.68
N LEU A 13 -5.81 1.13 -20.39
CA LEU A 13 -6.44 0.65 -19.16
C LEU A 13 -5.65 1.10 -17.92
N ALA A 14 -4.33 1.03 -17.98
CA ALA A 14 -3.44 1.46 -16.89
C ALA A 14 -3.60 2.96 -16.60
N ASP A 15 -3.64 3.82 -17.62
CA ASP A 15 -3.86 5.26 -17.47
C ASP A 15 -5.21 5.57 -16.81
N ARG A 16 -6.27 4.92 -17.26
CA ARG A 16 -7.62 5.09 -16.68
C ARG A 16 -7.68 4.65 -15.23
N LEU A 17 -7.06 3.51 -14.88
CA LEU A 17 -7.01 3.02 -13.50
C LEU A 17 -6.19 3.96 -12.62
N HIS A 18 -5.04 4.43 -13.10
CA HIS A 18 -4.21 5.40 -12.39
C HIS A 18 -4.98 6.68 -12.07
N SER A 19 -5.61 7.27 -13.08
CA SER A 19 -6.42 8.49 -12.92
C SER A 19 -7.58 8.29 -11.95
N ALA A 20 -8.33 7.20 -12.09
CA ALA A 20 -9.44 6.87 -11.21
C ALA A 20 -8.99 6.69 -9.76
N ALA A 21 -7.86 6.01 -9.53
CA ALA A 21 -7.29 5.81 -8.19
C ALA A 21 -6.90 7.14 -7.53
N ILE A 22 -6.24 8.05 -8.28
CA ILE A 22 -5.87 9.38 -7.77
C ILE A 22 -7.12 10.17 -7.35
N HIS A 23 -8.16 10.20 -8.21
CA HIS A 23 -9.38 10.95 -7.91
C HIS A 23 -10.12 10.37 -6.70
N LEU A 24 -10.23 9.05 -6.63
CA LEU A 24 -10.86 8.35 -5.50
C LEU A 24 -10.12 8.62 -4.19
N LEU A 25 -8.78 8.48 -4.17
CA LEU A 25 -7.98 8.74 -3.00
C LEU A 25 -8.04 10.21 -2.56
N ARG A 26 -8.04 11.16 -3.50
CA ARG A 26 -8.17 12.60 -3.20
C ARG A 26 -9.52 12.91 -2.55
N TRP A 27 -10.58 12.28 -3.03
CA TRP A 27 -11.90 12.44 -2.43
C TRP A 27 -11.96 11.86 -1.03
N LEU A 28 -11.47 10.63 -0.81
CA LEU A 28 -11.48 9.96 0.49
C LEU A 28 -10.59 10.64 1.54
N ARG A 29 -9.51 11.31 1.13
CA ARG A 29 -8.65 12.09 2.05
C ARG A 29 -9.39 13.21 2.79
N ARG A 30 -10.52 13.66 2.30
CA ARG A 30 -11.35 14.64 3.02
C ARG A 30 -11.89 14.07 4.33
N GLU A 31 -12.15 12.77 4.37
CA GLU A 31 -12.58 12.06 5.57
C GLU A 31 -11.45 11.91 6.61
N ASP A 32 -10.20 12.00 6.17
CA ASP A 32 -9.03 11.89 7.06
C ASP A 32 -8.82 13.15 7.92
N ALA A 33 -9.33 14.30 7.48
CA ALA A 33 -9.24 15.54 8.25
C ALA A 33 -9.86 15.40 9.66
N ALA A 34 -10.87 14.57 9.81
CA ALA A 34 -11.50 14.28 11.09
C ALA A 34 -10.61 13.45 12.06
N THR A 35 -9.46 12.97 11.63
CA THR A 35 -8.50 12.25 12.49
C THR A 35 -7.63 13.20 13.32
N GLY A 36 -7.53 14.48 12.94
CA GLY A 36 -6.60 15.46 13.53
C GLY A 36 -5.12 15.21 13.16
N LEU A 37 -4.81 14.14 12.41
CA LEU A 37 -3.45 13.84 12.00
C LEU A 37 -3.12 14.42 10.62
N SER A 38 -1.88 14.86 10.44
CA SER A 38 -1.36 15.14 9.10
C SER A 38 -1.24 13.86 8.29
N ALA A 39 -1.33 13.96 6.95
CA ALA A 39 -1.24 12.80 6.05
C ALA A 39 0.01 11.94 6.27
N PRO A 40 1.24 12.50 6.46
CA PRO A 40 2.42 11.69 6.78
C PRO A 40 2.32 10.93 8.11
N ARG A 41 1.71 11.53 9.14
CA ARG A 41 1.52 10.86 10.44
C ARG A 41 0.50 9.72 10.34
N LEU A 42 -0.57 9.95 9.59
CA LEU A 42 -1.59 8.93 9.35
C LEU A 42 -1.02 7.75 8.53
N SER A 43 -0.18 8.05 7.53
CA SER A 43 0.52 7.01 6.73
C SER A 43 1.44 6.18 7.60
N ALA A 44 2.33 6.81 8.38
CA ALA A 44 3.23 6.10 9.29
C ALA A 44 2.48 5.24 10.31
N LEU A 45 1.41 5.76 10.92
CA LEU A 45 0.57 4.99 11.84
C LEU A 45 -0.09 3.78 11.13
N SER A 46 -0.51 3.95 9.87
CA SER A 46 -1.08 2.84 9.08
C SER A 46 -0.08 1.71 8.85
N VAL A 47 1.18 2.04 8.54
CA VAL A 47 2.25 1.02 8.40
C VAL A 47 2.49 0.30 9.71
N ILE A 48 2.52 1.01 10.85
CA ILE A 48 2.71 0.42 12.18
C ILE A 48 1.55 -0.53 12.53
N VAL A 49 0.31 -0.15 12.24
CA VAL A 49 -0.89 -0.96 12.59
C VAL A 49 -1.05 -2.18 11.69
N PHE A 50 -0.83 -2.02 10.37
CA PHE A 50 -1.11 -3.06 9.37
C PHE A 50 0.12 -3.86 8.94
N GLY A 51 1.32 -3.45 9.37
CA GLY A 51 2.58 -4.11 9.02
C GLY A 51 2.85 -5.45 9.69
N GLY A 52 1.92 -5.96 10.53
CA GLY A 52 1.99 -7.31 11.09
C GLY A 52 2.77 -7.44 12.40
N GLY A 53 3.16 -6.35 13.06
CA GLY A 53 3.84 -6.40 14.36
C GLY A 53 4.71 -5.18 14.65
N PRO A 54 5.45 -5.20 15.76
CA PRO A 54 6.36 -4.12 16.10
C PRO A 54 7.43 -3.91 15.02
N ILE A 55 7.69 -2.66 14.65
CA ILE A 55 8.58 -2.26 13.55
C ILE A 55 9.69 -1.35 14.08
N THR A 56 10.91 -1.45 13.52
CA THR A 56 11.98 -0.51 13.85
C THR A 56 11.83 0.82 13.09
N LEU A 57 12.45 1.87 13.62
CA LEU A 57 12.44 3.19 12.96
C LEU A 57 13.01 3.12 11.53
N GLY A 58 14.06 2.34 11.32
CA GLY A 58 14.69 2.17 10.01
C GLY A 58 13.77 1.46 9.01
N GLN A 59 13.10 0.39 9.44
CA GLN A 59 12.12 -0.32 8.61
C GLN A 59 10.94 0.59 8.25
N LEU A 60 10.43 1.37 9.23
CA LEU A 60 9.34 2.31 8.99
C LEU A 60 9.74 3.42 8.01
N ALA A 61 10.96 3.96 8.16
CA ALA A 61 11.49 4.97 7.25
C ALA A 61 11.66 4.43 5.82
N ALA A 62 12.10 3.19 5.68
CA ALA A 62 12.22 2.51 4.38
C ALA A 62 10.84 2.26 3.75
N ALA A 63 9.85 1.79 4.52
CA ALA A 63 8.49 1.54 4.04
C ALA A 63 7.81 2.84 3.54
N GLU A 64 8.02 3.94 4.23
CA GLU A 64 7.48 5.26 3.87
C GLU A 64 8.37 6.04 2.88
N GLN A 65 9.52 5.49 2.49
CA GLN A 65 10.50 6.12 1.58
C GLN A 65 10.94 7.53 2.03
N VAL A 66 11.09 7.73 3.34
CA VAL A 66 11.54 8.97 3.94
C VAL A 66 12.87 8.80 4.67
N ARG A 67 13.58 9.93 4.89
CA ARG A 67 14.83 9.91 5.64
C ARG A 67 14.58 9.62 7.13
N PRO A 68 15.48 8.88 7.83
CA PRO A 68 15.32 8.55 9.25
C PRO A 68 15.04 9.76 10.17
N PRO A 69 15.65 10.95 10.02
CA PRO A 69 15.31 12.10 10.86
C PRO A 69 13.87 12.59 10.69
N THR A 70 13.32 12.48 9.48
CA THR A 70 11.90 12.81 9.22
C THR A 70 11.00 11.81 9.91
N MET A 71 11.30 10.51 9.79
CA MET A 71 10.54 9.46 10.46
C MET A 71 10.60 9.61 11.99
N THR A 72 11.76 9.95 12.55
CA THR A 72 11.89 10.23 13.99
C THR A 72 10.90 11.30 14.46
N ARG A 73 10.77 12.40 13.72
CA ARG A 73 9.82 13.48 14.06
C ARG A 73 8.36 13.01 13.99
N LEU A 74 8.03 12.22 12.97
CA LEU A 74 6.68 11.67 12.81
C LEU A 74 6.32 10.75 13.97
N VAL A 75 7.22 9.84 14.32
CA VAL A 75 7.03 8.89 15.44
C VAL A 75 6.97 9.61 16.78
N ASN A 76 7.84 10.59 17.03
CA ASN A 76 7.78 11.41 18.24
C ASN A 76 6.41 12.09 18.39
N GLY A 77 5.90 12.63 17.29
CA GLY A 77 4.56 13.22 17.31
C GLY A 77 3.44 12.22 17.56
N LEU A 78 3.51 11.00 16.98
CA LEU A 78 2.53 9.93 17.25
C LEU A 78 2.61 9.43 18.69
N GLU A 79 3.80 9.37 19.26
CA GLU A 79 4.01 8.97 20.65
C GLU A 79 3.50 10.03 21.64
N ALA A 80 3.75 11.31 21.35
CA ALA A 80 3.21 12.42 22.14
C ALA A 80 1.67 12.45 22.14
N ASP A 81 1.05 12.01 21.04
CA ASP A 81 -0.41 11.87 20.94
C ASP A 81 -0.93 10.54 21.55
N GLY A 82 -0.06 9.70 22.13
CA GLY A 82 -0.44 8.42 22.72
C GLY A 82 -0.86 7.34 21.71
N LEU A 83 -0.53 7.48 20.43
CA LEU A 83 -0.98 6.58 19.36
C LEU A 83 -0.01 5.44 19.08
N VAL A 84 1.25 5.58 19.52
CA VAL A 84 2.28 4.55 19.45
C VAL A 84 3.10 4.54 20.74
N THR A 85 3.74 3.39 21.02
CA THR A 85 4.74 3.23 22.07
C THR A 85 6.05 2.74 21.47
N ARG A 86 7.15 3.02 22.19
CA ARG A 86 8.47 2.46 21.93
C ARG A 86 8.83 1.46 23.00
N GLU A 87 9.30 0.30 22.59
CA GLU A 87 9.78 -0.73 23.49
C GLU A 87 11.16 -1.19 23.06
N THR A 88 12.03 -1.46 24.03
CA THR A 88 13.31 -2.10 23.75
C THR A 88 13.07 -3.56 23.36
N ASP A 89 13.73 -4.03 22.32
CA ASP A 89 13.61 -5.42 21.88
C ASP A 89 14.13 -6.36 22.96
N ALA A 90 13.38 -7.43 23.24
CA ALA A 90 13.73 -8.39 24.28
C ALA A 90 15.01 -9.19 23.97
N GLY A 91 15.39 -9.29 22.72
CA GLY A 91 16.57 -10.03 22.27
C GLY A 91 17.82 -9.17 22.06
N ASP A 92 17.65 -7.87 21.79
CA ASP A 92 18.75 -6.93 21.61
C ASP A 92 18.36 -5.54 22.13
N ALA A 93 18.94 -5.14 23.25
CA ALA A 93 18.71 -3.85 23.91
C ALA A 93 19.09 -2.62 23.04
N ARG A 94 19.79 -2.80 21.92
CA ARG A 94 20.12 -1.74 20.98
C ARG A 94 18.99 -1.46 20.01
N ILE A 95 18.01 -2.35 19.92
CA ILE A 95 16.89 -2.25 19.00
C ILE A 95 15.68 -1.68 19.75
N THR A 96 15.15 -0.59 19.23
CA THR A 96 13.87 -0.03 19.66
C THR A 96 12.80 -0.39 18.65
N ARG A 97 11.72 -0.98 19.11
CA ARG A 97 10.54 -1.31 18.31
C ARG A 97 9.41 -0.34 18.60
N ILE A 98 8.69 0.00 17.58
CA ILE A 98 7.54 0.90 17.60
C ILE A 98 6.30 0.04 17.38
N GLN A 99 5.31 0.19 18.23
CA GLN A 99 4.01 -0.48 18.08
C GLN A 99 2.85 0.47 18.34
N ALA A 100 1.70 0.19 17.71
CA ALA A 100 0.51 1.00 17.90
C ALA A 100 -0.14 0.68 19.25
N THR A 101 -0.61 1.72 19.94
CA THR A 101 -1.47 1.58 21.11
C THR A 101 -2.89 1.13 20.69
N PRO A 102 -3.75 0.71 21.62
CA PRO A 102 -5.17 0.51 21.38
C PRO A 102 -5.83 1.75 20.76
N GLU A 103 -5.46 2.95 21.24
CA GLU A 103 -5.97 4.24 20.76
C GLU A 103 -5.55 4.51 19.32
N GLY A 104 -4.29 4.24 18.97
CA GLY A 104 -3.80 4.35 17.60
C GLY A 104 -4.53 3.43 16.62
N ARG A 105 -4.79 2.20 17.04
CA ARG A 105 -5.60 1.25 16.26
C ARG A 105 -7.05 1.72 16.12
N ALA A 106 -7.67 2.17 17.19
CA ALA A 106 -9.04 2.66 17.18
C ALA A 106 -9.21 3.89 16.27
N LEU A 107 -8.26 4.83 16.29
CA LEU A 107 -8.26 6.01 15.43
C LEU A 107 -8.22 5.63 13.94
N LEU A 108 -7.38 4.69 13.54
CA LEU A 108 -7.32 4.20 12.16
C LEU A 108 -8.59 3.46 11.75
N GLN A 109 -9.14 2.63 12.63
CA GLN A 109 -10.39 1.91 12.35
C GLN A 109 -11.56 2.88 12.18
N ALA A 110 -11.66 3.89 13.03
CA ALA A 110 -12.67 4.94 12.88
C ALA A 110 -12.51 5.73 11.57
N GLY A 111 -11.28 6.07 11.19
CA GLY A 111 -10.98 6.69 9.89
C GLY A 111 -11.39 5.80 8.71
N ARG A 112 -11.08 4.49 8.78
CA ARG A 112 -11.52 3.52 7.78
C ARG A 112 -13.04 3.44 7.69
N ALA A 113 -13.73 3.37 8.81
CA ALA A 113 -15.19 3.31 8.84
C ALA A 113 -15.83 4.53 8.17
N ARG A 114 -15.31 5.75 8.43
CA ARG A 114 -15.77 6.98 7.75
C ARG A 114 -15.56 6.91 6.23
N ARG A 115 -14.39 6.50 5.76
CA ARG A 115 -14.11 6.36 4.32
C ARG A 115 -15.02 5.32 3.66
N VAL A 116 -15.25 4.19 4.32
CA VAL A 116 -16.17 3.15 3.83
C VAL A 116 -17.60 3.68 3.76
N ALA A 117 -18.07 4.39 4.81
CA ALA A 117 -19.40 5.00 4.81
C ALA A 117 -19.55 6.08 3.72
N ALA A 118 -18.52 6.89 3.49
CA ALA A 118 -18.51 7.86 2.41
C ALA A 118 -18.63 7.20 1.03
N LEU A 119 -17.89 6.09 0.80
CA LEU A 119 -17.99 5.30 -0.43
C LEU A 119 -19.33 4.59 -0.59
N ALA A 120 -19.91 4.09 0.47
CA ALA A 120 -21.18 3.34 0.40
C ALA A 120 -22.33 4.20 -0.15
N ARG A 121 -22.33 5.50 0.12
CA ARG A 121 -23.40 6.41 -0.36
C ARG A 121 -23.52 6.46 -1.89
N PRO A 122 -22.48 6.78 -2.66
CA PRO A 122 -22.57 6.76 -4.13
C PRO A 122 -22.74 5.35 -4.70
N LEU A 123 -22.25 4.31 -4.01
CA LEU A 123 -22.46 2.93 -4.46
C LEU A 123 -23.91 2.49 -4.35
N ALA A 124 -24.68 3.03 -3.40
CA ALA A 124 -26.07 2.66 -3.19
C ALA A 124 -27.01 3.10 -4.32
N VAL A 125 -26.60 4.07 -5.15
CA VAL A 125 -27.42 4.55 -6.29
C VAL A 125 -27.11 3.80 -7.60
N LEU A 126 -26.12 2.93 -7.60
CA LEU A 126 -25.76 2.12 -8.75
C LEU A 126 -26.72 0.93 -8.89
N SER A 127 -26.94 0.50 -10.13
CA SER A 127 -27.65 -0.75 -10.41
C SER A 127 -26.88 -1.96 -9.87
N ALA A 128 -27.57 -3.06 -9.63
CA ALA A 128 -26.97 -4.32 -9.18
C ALA A 128 -25.87 -4.81 -10.14
N GLN A 129 -26.05 -4.59 -11.44
CA GLN A 129 -25.05 -4.96 -12.45
C GLN A 129 -23.78 -4.12 -12.35
N GLU A 130 -23.88 -2.81 -12.15
CA GLU A 130 -22.73 -1.92 -11.95
C GLU A 130 -22.01 -2.24 -10.64
N GLN A 131 -22.73 -2.52 -9.56
CA GLN A 131 -22.16 -2.96 -8.29
C GLN A 131 -21.36 -4.26 -8.45
N ALA A 132 -21.90 -5.24 -9.21
CA ALA A 132 -21.20 -6.51 -9.49
C ALA A 132 -19.91 -6.28 -10.31
N VAL A 133 -19.93 -5.37 -11.29
CA VAL A 133 -18.73 -4.99 -12.05
C VAL A 133 -17.67 -4.37 -11.15
N LEU A 134 -18.07 -3.44 -10.27
CA LEU A 134 -17.13 -2.81 -9.32
C LEU A 134 -16.58 -3.81 -8.30
N ALA A 135 -17.40 -4.73 -7.80
CA ALA A 135 -16.94 -5.79 -6.89
C ALA A 135 -15.89 -6.68 -7.58
N ARG A 136 -16.11 -7.06 -8.83
CA ARG A 136 -15.15 -7.83 -9.62
C ARG A 136 -13.86 -7.02 -9.89
N ALA A 137 -13.99 -5.73 -10.21
CA ALA A 137 -12.85 -4.85 -10.41
C ALA A 137 -12.02 -4.70 -9.14
N ALA A 138 -12.64 -4.57 -7.96
CA ALA A 138 -11.95 -4.51 -6.68
C ALA A 138 -11.09 -5.76 -6.45
N THR A 139 -11.65 -6.96 -6.64
CA THR A 139 -10.90 -8.23 -6.53
C THR A 139 -9.69 -8.28 -7.47
N LEU A 140 -9.84 -7.80 -8.72
CA LEU A 140 -8.74 -7.79 -9.68
C LEU A 140 -7.65 -6.78 -9.29
N ILE A 141 -8.02 -5.60 -8.78
CA ILE A 141 -7.08 -4.58 -8.31
C ILE A 141 -6.30 -5.09 -7.08
N GLU A 142 -6.97 -5.78 -6.16
CA GLU A 142 -6.32 -6.40 -5.00
C GLU A 142 -5.27 -7.44 -5.43
N ALA A 143 -5.62 -8.32 -6.36
CA ALA A 143 -4.69 -9.31 -6.91
C ALA A 143 -3.50 -8.67 -7.64
N LEU A 144 -3.71 -7.60 -8.40
CA LEU A 144 -2.63 -6.85 -9.05
C LEU A 144 -1.70 -6.21 -8.02
N ALA A 145 -2.23 -5.61 -6.95
CA ALA A 145 -1.45 -5.00 -5.89
C ALA A 145 -0.65 -6.03 -5.09
N GLU A 146 -1.17 -7.22 -4.91
CA GLU A 146 -0.51 -8.33 -4.23
C GLU A 146 0.68 -8.86 -5.06
N ASN A 147 0.48 -9.08 -6.36
CA ASN A 147 1.52 -9.50 -7.29
C ASN A 147 2.66 -8.47 -7.40
N ALA A 148 2.35 -7.17 -7.34
CA ALA A 148 3.35 -6.11 -7.37
C ALA A 148 4.22 -6.05 -6.08
N ARG A 149 3.70 -6.52 -4.94
CA ARG A 149 4.44 -6.59 -3.66
C ARG A 149 5.33 -7.83 -3.54
N THR A 150 5.04 -8.89 -4.27
CA THR A 150 5.88 -10.10 -4.31
C THR A 150 7.01 -9.82 -5.30
N PRO A 151 8.28 -9.69 -4.87
CA PRO A 151 9.37 -9.52 -5.82
C PRO A 151 9.40 -10.74 -6.73
N ALA A 152 9.42 -10.50 -8.05
CA ALA A 152 9.63 -11.56 -9.02
C ALA A 152 10.87 -12.35 -8.59
N GLY A 153 10.68 -13.64 -8.29
CA GLY A 153 11.78 -14.54 -7.92
C GLY A 153 12.92 -14.42 -8.94
N PRO A 154 14.17 -14.77 -8.57
CA PRO A 154 15.34 -14.54 -9.40
C PRO A 154 15.13 -15.17 -10.78
N GLY A 155 15.09 -14.30 -11.80
CA GLY A 155 14.83 -14.66 -13.17
C GLY A 155 15.73 -15.82 -13.61
N ILE A 156 15.14 -16.77 -14.29
CA ILE A 156 15.78 -17.84 -15.01
C ILE A 156 16.98 -17.26 -15.77
N ARG A 157 18.17 -17.60 -15.31
CA ARG A 157 19.41 -17.26 -15.99
C ARG A 157 19.31 -17.77 -17.43
N SER A 158 19.23 -16.87 -18.40
CA SER A 158 19.40 -17.21 -19.80
C SER A 158 20.74 -17.92 -19.96
N ALA A 159 20.66 -19.15 -20.48
CA ALA A 159 21.85 -19.99 -20.80
C ALA A 159 22.81 -19.22 -21.70
N PRO A 160 24.16 -19.36 -21.50
CA PRO A 160 25.14 -18.71 -22.38
C PRO A 160 25.04 -19.33 -23.78
N ARG A 161 24.77 -18.49 -24.76
CA ARG A 161 24.84 -18.85 -26.18
C ARG A 161 26.23 -19.37 -26.49
N GLY A 162 26.28 -20.57 -27.05
CA GLY A 162 27.46 -21.33 -27.38
C GLY A 162 28.50 -20.52 -28.12
N ALA A 163 29.74 -20.64 -27.64
CA ALA A 163 30.94 -20.21 -28.34
C ALA A 163 31.13 -21.04 -29.60
N THR A 164 30.92 -20.45 -30.75
CA THR A 164 31.36 -21.03 -32.05
C THR A 164 32.88 -21.03 -32.12
N ARG A 165 33.43 -22.22 -31.96
CA ARG A 165 34.84 -22.55 -32.16
C ARG A 165 35.19 -22.36 -33.64
N ARG A 166 35.85 -21.25 -34.00
CA ARG A 166 36.48 -21.08 -35.31
C ARG A 166 37.77 -21.92 -35.34
N SER A 167 37.74 -23.02 -36.06
CA SER A 167 38.94 -23.76 -36.52
C SER A 167 39.69 -22.93 -37.57
N ARG A 168 40.99 -22.67 -37.31
CA ARG A 168 41.95 -22.20 -38.33
C ARG A 168 42.46 -23.39 -39.14
N PRO A 169 42.51 -23.30 -40.45
CA PRO A 169 43.36 -24.21 -41.26
C PRO A 169 44.80 -23.70 -41.32
N ARG A 170 45.69 -24.66 -41.57
CA ARG A 170 47.16 -24.47 -41.79
C ARG A 170 47.43 -23.56 -42.96
#